data_05eb6d987b6e959569050e970decec7c
#
_entry.id   05eb6d987b6e959569050e970decec7c
#
_cell.length_a   1.000
_cell.length_b   1.000
_cell.length_c   1.000
_cell.angle_alpha   90.00
_cell.angle_beta   90.00
_cell.angle_gamma   90.00
#
_symmetry.space_group_name_H-M   'P 1'
#
loop_
_entity.id
_entity.type
_entity.pdbx_description
1 polymer ?
#
loop_
_entity_poly.entity_id
_entity_poly.type
_entity_poly.pdbx_seq_one_letter_code
_entity_poly.pdbx_strand_id
1 'polypeptide(L)'
;GDALLKELLDKLHLSRVPVQRVPVERINRITRKNHQGVLAMLSAVTYHRLDHIVPALYEDGVLPFVVVLDGITDVRNYGAIARTCECAGVDAIVIPERGSVSVGGDAVKTSAGALLHIPVCRERSAAGAVRFLKDNGYKIVAASEKADINYTQADYTGPVAIVMGAEDVGISLEVLKQCDTFVSIPQFG
;
A
#
# COMPACT_ATOMS: atom_id res chain seq x y z
N GLY A 1 -26.63 24.34 -13.70
CA GLY A 1 -25.29 23.74 -13.45
C GLY A 1 -24.90 23.74 -11.99
N ASP A 2 -25.11 24.84 -11.27
CA ASP A 2 -24.58 25.00 -9.89
C ASP A 2 -25.26 24.12 -8.83
N ALA A 3 -26.58 23.86 -8.97
CA ALA A 3 -27.31 23.05 -7.99
C ALA A 3 -26.86 21.58 -8.00
N LEU A 4 -26.66 21.00 -9.17
CA LEU A 4 -26.17 19.63 -9.35
C LEU A 4 -24.72 19.47 -8.85
N LEU A 5 -23.87 20.45 -9.10
CA LEU A 5 -22.49 20.45 -8.62
C LEU A 5 -22.45 20.54 -7.09
N LYS A 6 -23.29 21.37 -6.48
CA LYS A 6 -23.40 21.47 -5.03
C LYS A 6 -23.88 20.16 -4.41
N GLU A 7 -24.94 19.56 -4.96
CA GLU A 7 -25.43 18.25 -4.49
C GLU A 7 -24.35 17.15 -4.58
N LEU A 8 -23.59 17.11 -5.69
CA LEU A 8 -22.48 16.18 -5.85
C LEU A 8 -21.40 16.40 -4.78
N LEU A 9 -20.99 17.64 -4.54
CA LEU A 9 -19.98 17.99 -3.55
C LEU A 9 -20.43 17.61 -2.13
N ASP A 10 -21.70 17.85 -1.79
CA ASP A 10 -22.26 17.48 -0.49
C ASP A 10 -22.24 15.95 -0.30
N LYS A 11 -22.64 15.18 -1.31
CA LYS A 11 -22.59 13.71 -1.30
C LYS A 11 -21.16 13.19 -1.15
N LEU A 12 -20.21 13.75 -1.90
CA LEU A 12 -18.80 13.37 -1.82
C LEU A 12 -18.21 13.68 -0.44
N HIS A 13 -18.60 14.80 0.16
CA HIS A 13 -18.17 15.19 1.50
C HIS A 13 -18.72 14.23 2.57
N LEU A 14 -20.00 13.88 2.51
CA LEU A 14 -20.62 12.89 3.39
C LEU A 14 -19.97 11.52 3.27
N SER A 15 -19.59 11.12 2.05
CA SER A 15 -18.89 9.85 1.78
C SER A 15 -17.39 9.91 2.03
N ARG A 16 -16.86 11.02 2.56
CA ARG A 16 -15.42 11.25 2.81
C ARG A 16 -14.53 11.05 1.58
N VAL A 17 -15.08 11.28 0.38
CA VAL A 17 -14.32 11.22 -0.86
C VAL A 17 -13.51 12.51 -0.99
N PRO A 18 -12.17 12.43 -1.14
CA PRO A 18 -11.34 13.62 -1.30
C PRO A 18 -11.66 14.34 -2.60
N VAL A 19 -11.95 15.61 -2.52
CA VAL A 19 -12.23 16.48 -3.67
C VAL A 19 -11.13 17.54 -3.78
N GLN A 20 -10.53 17.66 -4.95
CA GLN A 20 -9.53 18.68 -5.25
C GLN A 20 -10.04 19.59 -6.38
N ARG A 21 -10.09 20.91 -6.13
CA ARG A 21 -10.34 21.89 -7.18
C ARG A 21 -9.02 22.23 -7.88
N VAL A 22 -9.00 22.11 -9.18
CA VAL A 22 -7.80 22.31 -10.00
C VAL A 22 -8.15 23.13 -11.25
N PRO A 23 -7.19 23.84 -11.86
CA PRO A 23 -7.39 24.45 -13.18
C PRO A 23 -7.74 23.40 -14.23
N VAL A 24 -8.57 23.77 -15.21
CA VAL A 24 -9.05 22.88 -16.27
C VAL A 24 -7.88 22.27 -17.08
N GLU A 25 -6.80 23.00 -17.22
CA GLU A 25 -5.58 22.55 -17.92
C GLU A 25 -4.97 21.30 -17.25
N ARG A 26 -5.11 21.17 -15.94
CA ARG A 26 -4.66 19.97 -15.22
C ARG A 26 -5.52 18.76 -15.56
N ILE A 27 -6.83 18.93 -15.70
CA ILE A 27 -7.74 17.88 -16.17
C ILE A 27 -7.43 17.51 -17.62
N ASN A 28 -7.22 18.50 -18.50
CA ASN A 28 -6.88 18.30 -19.91
C ASN A 28 -5.56 17.55 -20.13
N ARG A 29 -4.64 17.58 -19.18
CA ARG A 29 -3.40 16.75 -19.23
C ARG A 29 -3.67 15.27 -18.99
N ILE A 30 -4.71 14.96 -18.22
CA ILE A 30 -5.10 13.57 -17.88
C ILE A 30 -6.00 12.98 -18.96
N THR A 31 -6.95 13.77 -19.45
CA THR A 31 -7.90 13.32 -20.48
C THR A 31 -8.29 14.45 -21.45
N ARG A 32 -8.41 14.10 -22.73
CA ARG A 32 -8.92 14.98 -23.77
C ARG A 32 -10.39 14.73 -24.09
N LYS A 33 -11.04 13.80 -23.40
CA LYS A 33 -12.47 13.53 -23.55
C LYS A 33 -13.29 14.68 -22.98
N ASN A 34 -14.55 14.79 -23.39
CA ASN A 34 -15.46 15.78 -22.84
C ASN A 34 -15.75 15.48 -21.36
N HIS A 35 -14.98 16.09 -20.46
CA HIS A 35 -15.04 15.88 -19.02
C HIS A 35 -15.95 16.88 -18.27
N GLN A 36 -16.46 17.91 -18.96
CA GLN A 36 -17.36 18.94 -18.40
C GLN A 36 -16.86 19.55 -17.06
N GLY A 37 -15.55 19.62 -16.87
CA GLY A 37 -14.91 20.16 -15.67
C GLY A 37 -14.81 19.20 -14.49
N VAL A 38 -15.18 17.92 -14.64
CA VAL A 38 -15.10 16.90 -13.59
C VAL A 38 -14.30 15.70 -14.07
N LEU A 39 -13.41 15.23 -13.20
CA LEU A 39 -12.65 13.99 -13.39
C LEU A 39 -12.72 13.16 -12.10
N ALA A 40 -13.20 11.94 -12.19
CA ALA A 40 -13.17 10.98 -11.09
C ALA A 40 -12.07 9.94 -11.33
N MET A 41 -11.21 9.76 -10.35
CA MET A 41 -10.22 8.69 -10.34
C MET A 41 -10.73 7.58 -9.43
N LEU A 42 -11.02 6.43 -10.01
CA LEU A 42 -11.51 5.26 -9.27
C LEU A 42 -10.35 4.32 -8.99
N SER A 43 -10.33 3.74 -7.78
CA SER A 43 -9.45 2.60 -7.51
C SER A 43 -9.88 1.41 -8.36
N ALA A 44 -8.90 0.70 -8.91
CA ALA A 44 -9.16 -0.55 -9.64
C ALA A 44 -9.34 -1.75 -8.70
N VAL A 45 -9.06 -1.57 -7.40
CA VAL A 45 -9.18 -2.59 -6.37
C VAL A 45 -9.99 -2.06 -5.19
N THR A 46 -10.65 -2.97 -4.46
CA THR A 46 -11.26 -2.66 -3.17
C THR A 46 -10.17 -2.60 -2.11
N TYR A 47 -10.10 -1.48 -1.37
CA TYR A 47 -9.21 -1.41 -0.22
C TYR A 47 -9.84 -2.07 1.00
N HIS A 48 -9.00 -2.80 1.71
CA HIS A 48 -9.32 -3.43 2.98
C HIS A 48 -8.70 -2.64 4.15
N ARG A 49 -9.01 -3.09 5.36
CA ARG A 49 -8.42 -2.61 6.59
C ARG A 49 -7.76 -3.76 7.34
N LEU A 50 -6.63 -3.49 7.99
CA LEU A 50 -5.91 -4.50 8.75
C LEU A 50 -6.74 -5.08 9.91
N ASP A 51 -7.57 -4.25 10.55
CA ASP A 51 -8.46 -4.67 11.64
C ASP A 51 -9.53 -5.68 11.20
N HIS A 52 -9.76 -5.84 9.90
CA HIS A 52 -10.63 -6.87 9.33
C HIS A 52 -9.83 -8.08 8.80
N ILE A 53 -8.71 -7.83 8.12
CA ILE A 53 -7.92 -8.88 7.47
C ILE A 53 -7.18 -9.74 8.51
N VAL A 54 -6.54 -9.13 9.52
CA VAL A 54 -5.72 -9.86 10.49
C VAL A 54 -6.53 -10.86 11.29
N PRO A 55 -7.70 -10.53 11.88
CA PRO A 55 -8.52 -11.51 12.56
C PRO A 55 -8.96 -12.67 11.63
N ALA A 56 -9.36 -12.38 10.40
CA ALA A 56 -9.78 -13.40 9.45
C ALA A 56 -8.66 -14.41 9.14
N LEU A 57 -7.42 -13.95 8.94
CA LEU A 57 -6.27 -14.82 8.72
C LEU A 57 -6.00 -15.75 9.91
N TYR A 58 -6.16 -15.26 11.14
CA TYR A 58 -6.02 -16.09 12.35
C TYR A 58 -7.16 -17.10 12.49
N GLU A 59 -8.41 -16.71 12.17
CA GLU A 59 -9.57 -17.61 12.19
C GLU A 59 -9.43 -18.75 11.18
N ASP A 60 -8.83 -18.49 10.03
CA ASP A 60 -8.53 -19.49 8.99
C ASP A 60 -7.34 -20.41 9.36
N GLY A 61 -6.68 -20.17 10.51
CA GLY A 61 -5.54 -20.95 10.98
C GLY A 61 -4.26 -20.77 10.15
N VAL A 62 -4.19 -19.69 9.38
CA VAL A 62 -3.02 -19.35 8.55
C VAL A 62 -1.95 -18.70 9.43
N LEU A 63 -0.67 -18.99 9.16
CA LEU A 63 0.45 -18.19 9.68
C LEU A 63 0.61 -16.96 8.79
N PRO A 64 0.13 -15.78 9.22
CA PRO A 64 -0.03 -14.68 8.28
C PRO A 64 1.31 -14.04 7.90
N PHE A 65 1.44 -13.78 6.60
CA PHE A 65 2.56 -13.08 6.00
C PHE A 65 2.09 -11.80 5.32
N VAL A 66 2.52 -10.65 5.80
CA VAL A 66 2.10 -9.32 5.34
C VAL A 66 3.30 -8.52 4.85
N VAL A 67 3.10 -7.70 3.82
CA VAL A 67 4.12 -6.74 3.35
C VAL A 67 3.61 -5.32 3.55
N VAL A 68 4.38 -4.51 4.25
CA VAL A 68 4.10 -3.08 4.49
C VAL A 68 5.00 -2.25 3.59
N LEU A 69 4.42 -1.37 2.78
CA LEU A 69 5.14 -0.50 1.86
C LEU A 69 5.12 0.94 2.38
N ASP A 70 6.28 1.42 2.78
CA ASP A 70 6.46 2.77 3.34
C ASP A 70 7.07 3.71 2.30
N GLY A 71 6.23 4.60 1.74
CA GLY A 71 6.69 5.61 0.79
C GLY A 71 6.84 5.14 -0.66
N ILE A 72 6.34 3.98 -1.04
CA ILE A 72 6.38 3.52 -2.43
C ILE A 72 5.34 4.28 -3.26
N THR A 73 5.80 5.17 -4.13
CA THR A 73 4.96 6.05 -4.96
C THR A 73 5.02 5.73 -6.45
N ASP A 74 6.05 5.03 -6.91
CA ASP A 74 6.17 4.61 -8.31
C ASP A 74 5.28 3.40 -8.60
N VAL A 75 4.44 3.53 -9.64
CA VAL A 75 3.45 2.51 -10.04
C VAL A 75 4.11 1.22 -10.52
N ARG A 76 5.28 1.31 -11.18
CA ARG A 76 5.99 0.14 -11.71
C ARG A 76 6.63 -0.65 -10.59
N ASN A 77 7.31 0.03 -9.65
CA ASN A 77 7.89 -0.60 -8.47
C ASN A 77 6.80 -1.27 -7.63
N TYR A 78 5.70 -0.56 -7.39
CA TYR A 78 4.55 -1.12 -6.68
C TYR A 78 3.97 -2.36 -7.38
N GLY A 79 3.77 -2.30 -8.71
CA GLY A 79 3.26 -3.44 -9.48
C GLY A 79 4.21 -4.64 -9.45
N ALA A 80 5.52 -4.41 -9.56
CA ALA A 80 6.52 -5.47 -9.46
C ALA A 80 6.54 -6.14 -8.08
N ILE A 81 6.46 -5.33 -7.01
CA ILE A 81 6.35 -5.81 -5.63
C ILE A 81 5.06 -6.64 -5.47
N ALA A 82 3.92 -6.13 -5.90
CA ALA A 82 2.64 -6.81 -5.77
C ALA A 82 2.63 -8.17 -6.48
N ARG A 83 3.21 -8.24 -7.68
CA ARG A 83 3.37 -9.52 -8.41
C ARG A 83 4.24 -10.51 -7.64
N THR A 84 5.35 -10.03 -7.07
CA THR A 84 6.24 -10.87 -6.26
C THR A 84 5.55 -11.33 -4.98
N CYS A 85 4.79 -10.45 -4.33
CA CYS A 85 4.01 -10.77 -3.13
C CYS A 85 2.99 -11.88 -3.41
N GLU A 86 2.25 -11.79 -4.51
CA GLU A 86 1.26 -12.81 -4.88
C GLU A 86 1.95 -14.17 -5.14
N CYS A 87 3.05 -14.18 -5.90
CA CYS A 87 3.81 -15.41 -6.16
C CYS A 87 4.45 -16.02 -4.89
N ALA A 88 4.77 -15.18 -3.90
CA ALA A 88 5.37 -15.60 -2.63
C ALA A 88 4.34 -16.01 -1.56
N GLY A 89 3.05 -15.93 -1.87
CA GLY A 89 1.97 -16.27 -0.93
C GLY A 89 1.80 -15.26 0.19
N VAL A 90 2.05 -13.97 -0.09
CA VAL A 90 1.76 -12.88 0.85
C VAL A 90 0.25 -12.72 0.98
N ASP A 91 -0.26 -12.68 2.22
CA ASP A 91 -1.69 -12.63 2.50
C ASP A 91 -2.29 -11.22 2.34
N ALA A 92 -1.49 -10.17 2.54
CA ALA A 92 -1.92 -8.80 2.32
C ALA A 92 -0.76 -7.85 2.07
N ILE A 93 -1.01 -6.82 1.24
CA ILE A 93 -0.11 -5.67 1.07
C ILE A 93 -0.71 -4.48 1.82
N VAL A 94 0.10 -3.78 2.60
CA VAL A 94 -0.32 -2.60 3.37
C VAL A 94 0.33 -1.36 2.79
N ILE A 95 -0.48 -0.35 2.53
CA ILE A 95 -0.03 0.96 2.07
C ILE A 95 -0.61 2.08 2.94
N PRO A 96 0.11 3.20 3.15
CA PRO A 96 -0.45 4.37 3.82
C PRO A 96 -1.42 5.13 2.92
N GLU A 97 -2.35 5.87 3.51
CA GLU A 97 -3.29 6.74 2.77
C GLU A 97 -2.58 7.89 2.04
N ARG A 98 -1.44 8.34 2.58
CA ARG A 98 -0.62 9.41 1.99
C ARG A 98 0.80 8.92 1.73
N GLY A 99 1.41 9.44 0.66
CA GLY A 99 2.76 9.04 0.28
C GLY A 99 2.84 7.62 -0.27
N SER A 100 1.77 7.13 -0.87
CA SER A 100 1.71 5.85 -1.56
C SER A 100 1.12 5.99 -2.96
N VAL A 101 1.29 4.95 -3.76
CA VAL A 101 0.70 4.86 -5.09
C VAL A 101 -0.83 4.82 -5.02
N SER A 102 -1.50 5.40 -6.01
CA SER A 102 -2.91 5.15 -6.26
C SER A 102 -3.05 3.84 -7.04
N VAL A 103 -3.77 2.87 -6.46
CA VAL A 103 -3.95 1.55 -7.10
C VAL A 103 -5.02 1.64 -8.19
N GLY A 104 -4.64 2.20 -9.32
CA GLY A 104 -5.45 2.32 -10.52
C GLY A 104 -5.20 1.20 -11.53
N GLY A 105 -5.79 1.32 -12.73
CA GLY A 105 -5.63 0.34 -13.81
C GLY A 105 -4.18 0.10 -14.23
N ASP A 106 -3.32 1.11 -14.15
CA ASP A 106 -1.90 0.97 -14.48
C ASP A 106 -1.17 0.09 -13.45
N ALA A 107 -1.51 0.21 -12.16
CA ALA A 107 -0.95 -0.65 -11.11
C ALA A 107 -1.39 -2.12 -11.30
N VAL A 108 -2.67 -2.35 -11.63
CA VAL A 108 -3.16 -3.70 -11.96
C VAL A 108 -2.44 -4.27 -13.17
N LYS A 109 -2.22 -3.48 -14.22
CA LYS A 109 -1.51 -3.90 -15.41
C LYS A 109 -0.04 -4.23 -15.11
N THR A 110 0.66 -3.38 -14.38
CA THR A 110 2.08 -3.59 -14.03
C THR A 110 2.29 -4.76 -13.07
N SER A 111 1.30 -5.07 -12.23
CA SER A 111 1.30 -6.27 -11.39
C SER A 111 0.90 -7.56 -12.12
N ALA A 112 0.67 -7.51 -13.44
CA ALA A 112 0.14 -8.63 -14.21
C ALA A 112 -1.17 -9.23 -13.62
N GLY A 113 -1.98 -8.39 -12.98
CA GLY A 113 -3.25 -8.78 -12.37
C GLY A 113 -3.15 -9.24 -10.91
N ALA A 114 -1.98 -9.37 -10.32
CA ALA A 114 -1.79 -9.81 -8.93
C ALA A 114 -2.64 -9.00 -7.93
N LEU A 115 -2.76 -7.69 -8.17
CA LEU A 115 -3.58 -6.79 -7.33
C LEU A 115 -5.10 -7.07 -7.36
N LEU A 116 -5.57 -7.95 -8.23
CA LEU A 116 -6.96 -8.41 -8.23
C LEU A 116 -7.17 -9.62 -7.29
N HIS A 117 -6.09 -10.23 -6.84
CA HIS A 117 -6.11 -11.45 -6.02
C HIS A 117 -5.60 -11.21 -4.61
N ILE A 118 -4.55 -10.39 -4.44
CA ILE A 118 -3.99 -10.09 -3.12
C ILE A 118 -4.72 -8.90 -2.48
N PRO A 119 -5.20 -9.02 -1.23
CA PRO A 119 -5.80 -7.91 -0.50
C PRO A 119 -4.84 -6.73 -0.33
N VAL A 120 -5.31 -5.52 -0.62
CA VAL A 120 -4.58 -4.28 -0.35
C VAL A 120 -5.24 -3.57 0.82
N CYS A 121 -4.53 -3.50 1.94
CA CYS A 121 -4.96 -2.74 3.11
C CYS A 121 -4.46 -1.31 3.01
N ARG A 122 -5.37 -0.35 3.16
CA ARG A 122 -5.03 1.07 3.15
C ARG A 122 -5.21 1.65 4.54
N GLU A 123 -4.08 2.00 5.17
CA GLU A 123 -4.03 2.45 6.54
C GLU A 123 -3.62 3.92 6.65
N ARG A 124 -3.96 4.56 7.75
CA ARG A 124 -3.70 5.98 7.98
C ARG A 124 -2.22 6.35 7.83
N SER A 125 -1.33 5.47 8.31
CA SER A 125 0.13 5.60 8.18
C SER A 125 0.80 4.22 8.25
N ALA A 126 1.99 4.09 7.66
CA ALA A 126 2.81 2.88 7.77
C ALA A 126 3.19 2.59 9.23
N ALA A 127 3.55 3.61 10.01
CA ALA A 127 3.88 3.46 11.43
C ALA A 127 2.70 2.95 12.28
N GLY A 128 1.48 3.44 12.01
CA GLY A 128 0.27 2.95 12.66
C GLY A 128 -0.04 1.50 12.30
N ALA A 129 0.14 1.14 11.02
CA ALA A 129 -0.04 -0.23 10.55
C ALA A 129 0.97 -1.19 11.19
N VAL A 130 2.24 -0.82 11.24
CA VAL A 130 3.29 -1.63 11.89
C VAL A 130 3.01 -1.83 13.37
N ARG A 131 2.59 -0.78 14.08
CA ARG A 131 2.18 -0.90 15.49
C ARG A 131 1.03 -1.87 15.66
N PHE A 132 -0.02 -1.74 14.85
CA PHE A 132 -1.16 -2.65 14.89
C PHE A 132 -0.73 -4.11 14.66
N LEU A 133 0.10 -4.37 13.66
CA LEU A 133 0.61 -5.72 13.38
C LEU A 133 1.43 -6.26 14.55
N LYS A 134 2.30 -5.45 15.14
CA LYS A 134 3.09 -5.82 16.32
C LYS A 134 2.23 -6.15 17.52
N ASP A 135 1.20 -5.34 17.81
CA ASP A 135 0.25 -5.57 18.87
C ASP A 135 -0.58 -6.86 18.67
N ASN A 136 -0.68 -7.33 17.42
CA ASN A 136 -1.32 -8.59 17.04
C ASN A 136 -0.33 -9.75 16.85
N GLY A 137 0.89 -9.65 17.38
CA GLY A 137 1.84 -10.76 17.45
C GLY A 137 2.71 -10.98 16.22
N TYR A 138 2.73 -10.03 15.27
CA TYR A 138 3.63 -10.12 14.13
C TYR A 138 5.06 -9.73 14.49
N LYS A 139 6.01 -10.48 13.99
CA LYS A 139 7.42 -10.08 13.94
C LYS A 139 7.60 -9.08 12.79
N ILE A 140 8.18 -7.94 13.08
CA ILE A 140 8.38 -6.87 12.10
C ILE A 140 9.82 -6.90 11.57
N VAL A 141 9.99 -7.23 10.30
CA VAL A 141 11.29 -7.32 9.62
C VAL A 141 11.44 -6.18 8.63
N ALA A 142 12.43 -5.32 8.82
CA ALA A 142 12.74 -4.23 7.91
C ALA A 142 13.77 -4.66 6.86
N ALA A 143 13.44 -4.54 5.57
CA ALA A 143 14.40 -4.70 4.49
C ALA A 143 15.17 -3.39 4.29
N SER A 144 16.47 -3.38 4.56
CA SER A 144 17.33 -2.22 4.46
C SER A 144 18.73 -2.61 3.96
N GLU A 145 19.26 -1.86 3.01
CA GLU A 145 20.63 -2.05 2.51
C GLU A 145 21.70 -1.88 3.59
N LYS A 146 21.37 -1.14 4.67
CA LYS A 146 22.26 -0.84 5.79
C LYS A 146 22.28 -1.93 6.88
N ALA A 147 21.51 -2.99 6.70
CA ALA A 147 21.46 -4.07 7.68
C ALA A 147 22.64 -5.03 7.50
N ASP A 148 23.18 -5.48 8.62
CA ASP A 148 24.33 -6.42 8.66
C ASP A 148 23.89 -7.88 8.44
N ILE A 149 22.62 -8.20 8.74
CA ILE A 149 22.08 -9.56 8.64
C ILE A 149 21.53 -9.77 7.23
N ASN A 150 21.99 -10.82 6.54
CA ASN A 150 21.39 -11.23 5.28
C ASN A 150 19.97 -11.74 5.51
N TYR A 151 19.05 -11.44 4.60
CA TYR A 151 17.65 -11.87 4.71
C TYR A 151 17.48 -13.38 4.92
N THR A 152 18.39 -14.20 4.42
CA THR A 152 18.37 -15.67 4.59
C THR A 152 18.71 -16.14 6.00
N GLN A 153 19.25 -15.27 6.85
CA GLN A 153 19.68 -15.57 8.21
C GLN A 153 18.63 -15.17 9.26
N ALA A 154 17.60 -14.46 8.87
CA ALA A 154 16.53 -14.06 9.79
C ALA A 154 15.54 -15.20 10.02
N ASP A 155 14.92 -15.18 11.19
CA ASP A 155 13.86 -16.11 11.54
C ASP A 155 12.50 -15.54 11.10
N TYR A 156 11.86 -16.24 10.18
CA TYR A 156 10.52 -15.92 9.64
C TYR A 156 9.43 -16.85 10.16
N THR A 157 9.69 -17.59 11.24
CA THR A 157 8.68 -18.46 11.84
C THR A 157 7.60 -17.64 12.54
N GLY A 158 6.34 -18.09 12.43
CA GLY A 158 5.17 -17.39 12.98
C GLY A 158 4.67 -16.25 12.10
N PRO A 159 3.74 -15.44 12.61
CA PRO A 159 3.22 -14.27 11.92
C PRO A 159 4.32 -13.25 11.65
N VAL A 160 4.47 -12.82 10.40
CA VAL A 160 5.54 -11.92 9.99
C VAL A 160 5.04 -10.79 9.10
N ALA A 161 5.59 -9.60 9.31
CA ALA A 161 5.41 -8.46 8.42
C ALA A 161 6.77 -7.98 7.92
N ILE A 162 6.97 -7.99 6.60
CA ILE A 162 8.15 -7.39 5.97
C ILE A 162 7.84 -5.95 5.63
N VAL A 163 8.70 -5.03 6.02
CA VAL A 163 8.61 -3.62 5.69
C VAL A 163 9.62 -3.27 4.62
N MET A 164 9.14 -2.63 3.55
CA MET A 164 9.96 -2.12 2.46
C MET A 164 9.76 -0.62 2.32
N GLY A 165 10.84 0.13 2.18
CA GLY A 165 10.85 1.58 2.01
C GLY A 165 10.99 2.02 0.56
N ALA A 166 10.86 3.32 0.33
CA ALA A 166 11.13 3.95 -0.95
C ALA A 166 12.60 3.77 -1.37
N GLU A 167 12.84 3.72 -2.68
CA GLU A 167 14.15 3.46 -3.26
C GLU A 167 15.19 4.54 -2.90
N ASP A 168 14.76 5.79 -2.80
CA ASP A 168 15.62 6.96 -2.55
C ASP A 168 15.84 7.25 -1.06
N VAL A 169 14.79 7.16 -0.24
CA VAL A 169 14.82 7.54 1.18
C VAL A 169 14.73 6.37 2.15
N GLY A 170 14.40 5.18 1.67
CA GLY A 170 14.23 3.99 2.49
C GLY A 170 12.98 4.03 3.37
N ILE A 171 13.03 3.30 4.48
CA ILE A 171 11.96 3.22 5.47
C ILE A 171 12.04 4.44 6.41
N SER A 172 10.90 5.02 6.74
CA SER A 172 10.83 6.17 7.65
C SER A 172 11.32 5.85 9.07
N LEU A 173 11.88 6.84 9.74
CA LEU A 173 12.41 6.66 11.11
C LEU A 173 11.35 6.21 12.12
N GLU A 174 10.10 6.64 11.94
CA GLU A 174 8.99 6.21 12.80
C GLU A 174 8.71 4.72 12.68
N VAL A 175 8.82 4.17 11.48
CA VAL A 175 8.64 2.75 11.21
C VAL A 175 9.86 1.96 11.69
N LEU A 176 11.08 2.41 11.35
CA LEU A 176 12.32 1.75 11.77
C LEU A 176 12.41 1.52 13.28
N LYS A 177 11.97 2.48 14.11
CA LYS A 177 11.94 2.36 15.57
C LYS A 177 11.06 1.24 16.11
N GLN A 178 10.15 0.73 15.29
CA GLN A 178 9.19 -0.32 15.66
C GLN A 178 9.58 -1.70 15.15
N CYS A 179 10.57 -1.77 14.24
CA CYS A 179 11.02 -3.02 13.65
C CYS A 179 11.82 -3.86 14.66
N ASP A 180 11.63 -5.18 14.61
CA ASP A 180 12.28 -6.13 15.49
C ASP A 180 13.60 -6.64 14.91
N THR A 181 13.68 -6.74 13.58
CA THR A 181 14.84 -7.26 12.85
C THR A 181 15.08 -6.44 11.60
N PHE A 182 16.35 -6.26 11.25
CA PHE A 182 16.80 -5.58 10.03
C PHE A 182 17.56 -6.57 9.17
N VAL A 183 17.20 -6.65 7.90
CA VAL A 183 17.82 -7.58 6.96
C VAL A 183 18.24 -6.87 5.67
N SER A 184 19.35 -7.27 5.11
CA SER A 184 19.82 -6.84 3.80
C SER A 184 19.49 -7.88 2.74
N ILE A 185 19.12 -7.39 1.55
CA ILE A 185 18.96 -8.22 0.35
C ILE A 185 20.18 -7.90 -0.53
N PRO A 186 21.10 -8.86 -0.76
CA PRO A 186 22.28 -8.60 -1.60
C PRO A 186 21.89 -8.22 -3.02
N GLN A 187 22.52 -7.19 -3.55
CA GLN A 187 22.38 -6.77 -4.95
C GLN A 187 23.71 -7.01 -5.65
N PHE A 188 23.67 -7.64 -6.80
CA PHE A 188 24.84 -8.01 -7.61
C PHE A 188 24.81 -7.28 -8.96
N GLY A 189 24.70 -6.00 -8.97
CA GLY A 189 24.67 -5.21 -10.21
C GLY A 189 24.23 -3.78 -10.03
#